data_425dae6ec01b2720ac5336d573200697
#
_entry.id   425dae6ec01b2720ac5336d573200697
#
_cell.length_a   1.000
_cell.length_b   1.000
_cell.length_c   1.000
_cell.angle_alpha   90.00
_cell.angle_beta   90.00
_cell.angle_gamma   90.00
#
_symmetry.space_group_name_H-M   'P 1'
#
loop_
_entity.id
_entity.type
_entity.pdbx_description
1 polymer ?
#
loop_
_entity_poly.entity_id
_entity_poly.type
_entity_poly.pdbx_seq_one_letter_code
_entity_poly.pdbx_strand_id
1 'polypeptide(L)'
;DPVLTDTAAMADFHLRVKPGTDAWCLAAMAAVLVQENLCDETFLAEHTHGEEDVRAALREVPVGDYAQRCGVEEDLLRSAVRRIAAADSVSVFEDLGIQQAPNSTLCSYLNKMLWILTGSFAKKGSQHLHSMFGPLISASSSGVGRTPVTGAPIVAGLVPSNAIPQEILTDHPDRFRAMIVESSNPAHSIADSAACREAFEALELLVVIDVTMTETARLAHYVLPAANQFEKCEATFFNLEFPHNTFHLRHRLFEPLEGTLPEPEIWARLVRELGVVTEEELQPLREAAEKGLDAYLQAFFVAVGTNPGLNKTLPFVLYETLGPTLPEGLAGAAALWGLAQKALMTYPKAVQRAGHADGNALFTAILNGRSGVTFTEHEYADDWALIGHPDRKFALAIPDLLDDLRALKDARPGLTTDEFPIVLSAGERRAFTANDILRNPDWRKRDTDGALRVSAADAEALGLVDGGRARITTAAGSAEATVEVSEAMLAGHAALPNGYGVDFIDADGGRRVPGVAPNELTSTEWRDAYAGTPWHKHVPARIEAVPA
;
A
#
# COMPACT_ATOMS: atom_id res chain seq x y z
N ASP A 1 11.79 9.54 -11.95
CA ASP A 1 12.48 9.21 -10.69
C ASP A 1 13.59 10.25 -10.45
N PRO A 2 13.71 10.84 -9.25
CA PRO A 2 14.79 11.79 -8.93
C PRO A 2 16.18 11.12 -8.84
N VAL A 3 16.22 9.84 -8.55
CA VAL A 3 17.45 9.04 -8.41
C VAL A 3 17.73 8.30 -9.72
N LEU A 4 19.00 8.28 -10.13
CA LEU A 4 19.45 7.42 -11.23
C LEU A 4 19.53 5.97 -10.73
N THR A 5 18.39 5.28 -10.75
CA THR A 5 18.29 3.86 -10.39
C THR A 5 18.75 2.95 -11.53
N ASP A 6 18.95 1.65 -11.24
CA ASP A 6 19.27 0.65 -12.29
C ASP A 6 18.19 0.60 -13.37
N THR A 7 16.92 0.78 -13.00
CA THR A 7 15.80 0.87 -13.95
C THR A 7 15.90 2.13 -14.82
N ALA A 8 16.18 3.29 -14.19
CA ALA A 8 16.35 4.54 -14.93
C ALA A 8 17.54 4.50 -15.89
N ALA A 9 18.63 3.80 -15.52
CA ALA A 9 19.80 3.62 -16.37
C ALA A 9 19.54 2.75 -17.63
N MET A 10 18.49 1.91 -17.59
CA MET A 10 18.06 1.08 -18.73
C MET A 10 16.97 1.75 -19.58
N ALA A 11 16.41 2.86 -19.14
CA ALA A 11 15.31 3.53 -19.83
C ALA A 11 15.79 4.31 -21.06
N ASP A 12 14.97 4.38 -22.12
CA ASP A 12 15.21 5.25 -23.28
C ASP A 12 15.12 6.74 -22.90
N PHE A 13 14.25 7.08 -21.93
CA PHE A 13 14.05 8.42 -21.43
C PHE A 13 13.99 8.41 -19.90
N HIS A 14 14.87 9.13 -19.25
CA HIS A 14 14.82 9.37 -17.81
C HIS A 14 14.40 10.81 -17.54
N LEU A 15 13.13 11.03 -17.17
CA LEU A 15 12.65 12.32 -16.69
C LEU A 15 13.02 12.44 -15.20
N ARG A 16 14.12 13.15 -14.93
CA ARG A 16 14.69 13.26 -13.59
C ARG A 16 14.01 14.41 -12.83
N VAL A 17 12.77 14.14 -12.35
CA VAL A 17 11.94 15.15 -11.69
C VAL A 17 12.49 15.53 -10.32
N LYS A 18 12.35 16.80 -9.93
CA LYS A 18 12.58 17.23 -8.55
C LYS A 18 11.54 16.60 -7.63
N PRO A 19 11.92 16.06 -6.46
CA PRO A 19 10.99 15.42 -5.54
C PRO A 19 9.80 16.31 -5.18
N GLY A 20 8.57 15.75 -5.26
CA GLY A 20 7.33 16.45 -4.96
C GLY A 20 6.79 17.35 -6.08
N THR A 21 7.38 17.26 -7.29
CA THR A 21 6.89 18.00 -8.47
C THR A 21 6.27 17.09 -9.53
N ASP A 22 5.99 15.85 -9.20
CA ASP A 22 5.46 14.83 -10.10
C ASP A 22 4.14 15.25 -10.75
N ALA A 23 3.27 15.97 -10.03
CA ALA A 23 1.99 16.46 -10.56
C ALA A 23 2.19 17.42 -11.75
N TRP A 24 3.19 18.31 -11.71
CA TRP A 24 3.52 19.20 -12.83
C TRP A 24 4.07 18.42 -14.02
N CYS A 25 4.96 17.45 -13.77
CA CYS A 25 5.50 16.61 -14.84
C CYS A 25 4.40 15.81 -15.53
N LEU A 26 3.55 15.11 -14.78
CA LEU A 26 2.46 14.31 -15.33
C LEU A 26 1.38 15.15 -16.01
N ALA A 27 1.06 16.32 -15.46
CA ALA A 27 0.16 17.28 -16.10
C ALA A 27 0.72 17.77 -17.44
N ALA A 28 2.02 18.11 -17.50
CA ALA A 28 2.69 18.47 -18.75
C ALA A 28 2.69 17.32 -19.76
N MET A 29 2.97 16.08 -19.33
CA MET A 29 2.93 14.91 -20.21
C MET A 29 1.53 14.67 -20.79
N ALA A 30 0.49 14.70 -19.95
CA ALA A 30 -0.91 14.55 -20.41
C ALA A 30 -1.34 15.71 -21.32
N ALA A 31 -0.88 16.94 -21.01
CA ALA A 31 -1.16 18.12 -21.84
C ALA A 31 -0.53 18.01 -23.24
N VAL A 32 0.68 17.49 -23.36
CA VAL A 32 1.31 17.27 -24.68
C VAL A 32 0.48 16.33 -25.53
N LEU A 33 -0.08 15.23 -24.97
CA LEU A 33 -0.98 14.33 -25.71
C LEU A 33 -2.17 15.08 -26.31
N VAL A 34 -2.77 16.00 -25.53
CA VAL A 34 -3.94 16.78 -25.97
C VAL A 34 -3.55 17.91 -26.92
N GLN A 35 -2.54 18.71 -26.59
CA GLN A 35 -2.14 19.90 -27.35
C GLN A 35 -1.51 19.58 -28.71
N GLU A 36 -0.86 18.41 -28.82
CA GLU A 36 -0.28 17.93 -30.08
C GLU A 36 -1.22 16.98 -30.85
N ASN A 37 -2.48 16.79 -30.41
CA ASN A 37 -3.48 15.90 -31.03
C ASN A 37 -3.00 14.45 -31.15
N LEU A 38 -2.43 13.90 -30.09
CA LEU A 38 -1.87 12.55 -30.02
C LEU A 38 -2.80 11.54 -29.35
N CYS A 39 -4.05 11.92 -29.04
CA CYS A 39 -5.02 11.06 -28.38
C CYS A 39 -5.66 10.06 -29.34
N ASP A 40 -6.08 8.90 -28.83
CA ASP A 40 -6.90 7.93 -29.57
C ASP A 40 -8.37 8.37 -29.53
N GLU A 41 -8.80 9.11 -30.56
CA GLU A 41 -10.14 9.68 -30.65
C GLU A 41 -11.25 8.61 -30.67
N THR A 42 -10.98 7.47 -31.32
CA THR A 42 -11.97 6.38 -31.40
C THR A 42 -12.19 5.76 -30.04
N PHE A 43 -11.11 5.42 -29.33
CA PHE A 43 -11.19 4.86 -27.99
C PHE A 43 -11.92 5.80 -27.03
N LEU A 44 -11.57 7.08 -27.04
CA LEU A 44 -12.18 8.06 -26.14
C LEU A 44 -13.69 8.20 -26.38
N ALA A 45 -14.12 8.30 -27.64
CA ALA A 45 -15.53 8.41 -27.97
C ALA A 45 -16.35 7.16 -27.60
N GLU A 46 -15.76 5.97 -27.77
CA GLU A 46 -16.46 4.71 -27.51
C GLU A 46 -16.47 4.31 -26.04
N HIS A 47 -15.40 4.62 -25.30
CA HIS A 47 -15.12 4.00 -23.99
C HIS A 47 -15.01 4.97 -22.82
N THR A 48 -15.24 6.27 -23.03
CA THR A 48 -15.11 7.25 -21.94
C THR A 48 -16.30 8.20 -21.83
N HIS A 49 -16.38 8.88 -20.68
CA HIS A 49 -17.24 10.03 -20.42
C HIS A 49 -16.43 11.16 -19.81
N GLY A 50 -16.77 12.41 -20.14
CA GLY A 50 -16.14 13.60 -19.57
C GLY A 50 -14.74 13.88 -20.12
N GLU A 51 -14.38 13.31 -21.26
CA GLU A 51 -13.09 13.55 -21.91
C GLU A 51 -12.91 15.02 -22.32
N GLU A 52 -13.97 15.72 -22.70
CA GLU A 52 -13.86 17.11 -23.11
C GLU A 52 -13.53 18.06 -21.95
N ASP A 53 -14.03 17.80 -20.73
CA ASP A 53 -13.68 18.57 -19.54
C ASP A 53 -12.20 18.39 -19.18
N VAL A 54 -11.70 17.15 -19.31
CA VAL A 54 -10.28 16.83 -19.10
C VAL A 54 -9.40 17.49 -20.14
N ARG A 55 -9.80 17.42 -21.42
CA ARG A 55 -9.09 18.07 -22.52
C ARG A 55 -9.06 19.59 -22.35
N ALA A 56 -10.18 20.20 -21.94
CA ALA A 56 -10.24 21.63 -21.67
C ALA A 56 -9.22 22.04 -20.59
N ALA A 57 -9.17 21.31 -19.47
CA ALA A 57 -8.20 21.57 -18.42
C ALA A 57 -6.75 21.38 -18.88
N LEU A 58 -6.46 20.32 -19.65
CA LEU A 58 -5.11 20.02 -20.15
C LEU A 58 -4.63 20.98 -21.25
N ARG A 59 -5.56 21.56 -22.05
CA ARG A 59 -5.20 22.60 -23.04
C ARG A 59 -4.63 23.88 -22.39
N GLU A 60 -5.03 24.17 -21.16
CA GLU A 60 -4.58 25.35 -20.42
C GLU A 60 -3.22 25.14 -19.71
N VAL A 61 -2.70 23.92 -19.64
CA VAL A 61 -1.43 23.63 -18.96
C VAL A 61 -0.26 24.23 -19.73
N PRO A 62 0.56 25.10 -19.09
CA PRO A 62 1.74 25.68 -19.70
C PRO A 62 2.91 24.69 -19.65
N VAL A 63 3.04 23.81 -20.65
CA VAL A 63 3.99 22.69 -20.67
C VAL A 63 5.41 23.11 -20.35
N GLY A 64 5.92 24.20 -20.97
CA GLY A 64 7.28 24.68 -20.75
C GLY A 64 7.52 25.16 -19.30
N ASP A 65 6.56 25.90 -18.73
CA ASP A 65 6.63 26.33 -17.31
C ASP A 65 6.60 25.11 -16.37
N TYR A 66 5.75 24.13 -16.62
CA TYR A 66 5.66 22.93 -15.79
C TYR A 66 6.92 22.05 -15.91
N ALA A 67 7.48 21.91 -17.10
CA ALA A 67 8.77 21.24 -17.30
C ALA A 67 9.89 21.93 -16.50
N GLN A 68 9.97 23.26 -16.54
CA GLN A 68 10.93 24.04 -15.75
C GLN A 68 10.71 23.86 -14.23
N ARG A 69 9.47 23.89 -13.74
CA ARG A 69 9.14 23.69 -12.31
C ARG A 69 9.58 22.31 -11.82
N CYS A 70 9.38 21.28 -12.61
CA CYS A 70 9.80 19.91 -12.23
C CYS A 70 11.28 19.62 -12.55
N GLY A 71 12.00 20.56 -13.18
CA GLY A 71 13.42 20.42 -13.47
C GLY A 71 13.74 19.48 -14.63
N VAL A 72 12.79 19.27 -15.54
CA VAL A 72 12.93 18.42 -16.72
C VAL A 72 13.02 19.31 -17.96
N GLU A 73 13.94 18.99 -18.87
CA GLU A 73 14.03 19.68 -20.16
C GLU A 73 12.75 19.45 -20.98
N GLU A 74 12.13 20.54 -21.49
CA GLU A 74 10.86 20.46 -22.22
C GLU A 74 10.94 19.54 -23.46
N ASP A 75 12.03 19.65 -24.22
CA ASP A 75 12.24 18.81 -25.43
C ASP A 75 12.36 17.33 -25.09
N LEU A 76 12.98 16.99 -23.96
CA LEU A 76 13.07 15.62 -23.47
C LEU A 76 11.69 15.10 -23.08
N LEU A 77 10.90 15.91 -22.33
CA LEU A 77 9.53 15.56 -21.93
C LEU A 77 8.64 15.34 -23.17
N ARG A 78 8.64 16.27 -24.12
CA ARG A 78 7.86 16.13 -25.36
C ARG A 78 8.28 14.91 -26.19
N SER A 79 9.57 14.64 -26.28
CA SER A 79 10.09 13.47 -27.00
C SER A 79 9.63 12.17 -26.35
N ALA A 80 9.66 12.08 -25.02
CA ALA A 80 9.15 10.93 -24.28
C ALA A 80 7.65 10.72 -24.53
N VAL A 81 6.84 11.78 -24.47
CA VAL A 81 5.39 11.69 -24.69
C VAL A 81 5.05 11.30 -26.13
N ARG A 82 5.74 11.88 -27.14
CA ARG A 82 5.55 11.48 -28.56
C ARG A 82 5.92 10.01 -28.77
N ARG A 83 6.94 9.50 -28.05
CA ARG A 83 7.31 8.08 -28.11
C ARG A 83 6.22 7.20 -27.47
N ILE A 84 5.63 7.64 -26.34
CA ILE A 84 4.47 7.00 -25.72
C ILE A 84 3.29 6.93 -26.70
N ALA A 85 2.92 8.06 -27.30
CA ALA A 85 1.80 8.13 -28.24
C ALA A 85 1.98 7.31 -29.51
N ALA A 86 3.23 7.10 -29.95
CA ALA A 86 3.58 6.30 -31.13
C ALA A 86 3.64 4.79 -30.86
N ALA A 87 3.46 4.35 -29.60
CA ALA A 87 3.50 2.94 -29.25
C ALA A 87 2.15 2.25 -29.56
N ASP A 88 2.19 0.98 -29.97
CA ASP A 88 0.98 0.18 -30.22
C ASP A 88 0.15 -0.03 -28.94
N SER A 89 0.83 -0.02 -27.79
CA SER A 89 0.20 -0.12 -26.48
C SER A 89 1.07 0.55 -25.42
N VAL A 90 0.41 1.05 -24.36
CA VAL A 90 1.03 1.73 -23.22
C VAL A 90 0.60 1.05 -21.93
N SER A 91 1.54 0.75 -21.08
CA SER A 91 1.30 0.33 -19.70
C SER A 91 2.07 1.26 -18.77
N VAL A 92 1.45 1.64 -17.66
CA VAL A 92 2.05 2.53 -16.65
C VAL A 92 2.10 1.82 -15.31
N PHE A 93 3.14 2.14 -14.56
CA PHE A 93 3.31 1.68 -13.19
C PHE A 93 3.60 2.87 -12.29
N GLU A 94 3.04 2.88 -11.11
CA GLU A 94 3.34 3.86 -10.05
C GLU A 94 3.74 3.13 -8.77
N ASP A 95 4.65 3.71 -8.00
CA ASP A 95 5.09 3.15 -6.72
C ASP A 95 5.21 4.26 -5.66
N LEU A 96 5.65 3.89 -4.46
CA LEU A 96 5.67 4.69 -3.24
C LEU A 96 6.31 6.07 -3.39
N GLY A 97 7.21 6.26 -4.35
CA GLY A 97 7.84 7.56 -4.63
C GLY A 97 6.81 8.65 -4.88
N ILE A 98 5.86 8.38 -5.76
CA ILE A 98 4.79 9.29 -6.16
C ILE A 98 3.59 9.21 -5.20
N GLN A 99 3.30 8.02 -4.65
CA GLN A 99 2.17 7.80 -3.75
C GLN A 99 2.35 8.44 -2.37
N GLN A 100 3.60 8.69 -1.95
CA GLN A 100 3.94 9.29 -0.65
C GLN A 100 4.58 10.69 -0.81
N ALA A 101 4.14 11.43 -1.81
CA ALA A 101 4.58 12.79 -2.11
C ALA A 101 3.36 13.74 -2.21
N PRO A 102 3.54 15.06 -2.21
CA PRO A 102 2.46 16.02 -2.42
C PRO A 102 1.67 15.74 -3.70
N ASN A 103 0.35 15.95 -3.64
CA ASN A 103 -0.58 15.72 -4.74
C ASN A 103 -0.67 14.25 -5.20
N SER A 104 -0.44 13.28 -4.33
CA SER A 104 -0.36 11.86 -4.70
C SER A 104 -1.61 11.35 -5.42
N THR A 105 -2.82 11.71 -4.97
CA THR A 105 -4.07 11.33 -5.65
C THR A 105 -4.20 11.96 -7.04
N LEU A 106 -3.84 13.24 -7.20
CA LEU A 106 -3.78 13.89 -8.51
C LEU A 106 -2.73 13.23 -9.42
N CYS A 107 -1.56 12.90 -8.88
CA CYS A 107 -0.53 12.19 -9.63
C CYS A 107 -1.02 10.84 -10.14
N SER A 108 -1.70 10.05 -9.31
CA SER A 108 -2.28 8.76 -9.70
C SER A 108 -3.34 8.93 -10.80
N TYR A 109 -4.17 9.96 -10.71
CA TYR A 109 -5.14 10.31 -11.75
C TYR A 109 -4.45 10.67 -13.08
N LEU A 110 -3.48 11.59 -13.05
CA LEU A 110 -2.75 12.02 -14.25
C LEU A 110 -1.91 10.89 -14.87
N ASN A 111 -1.33 10.02 -14.06
CA ASN A 111 -0.62 8.83 -14.54
C ASN A 111 -1.55 7.91 -15.35
N LYS A 112 -2.79 7.74 -14.91
CA LYS A 112 -3.79 6.95 -15.65
C LYS A 112 -4.21 7.61 -16.97
N MET A 113 -4.17 8.93 -17.07
CA MET A 113 -4.45 9.62 -18.33
C MET A 113 -3.48 9.23 -19.45
N LEU A 114 -2.24 8.85 -19.16
CA LEU A 114 -1.25 8.49 -20.18
C LEU A 114 -1.70 7.28 -21.02
N TRP A 115 -2.26 6.24 -20.39
CA TRP A 115 -2.74 5.06 -21.12
C TRP A 115 -4.20 5.21 -21.61
N ILE A 116 -5.03 5.97 -20.88
CA ILE A 116 -6.42 6.21 -21.31
C ILE A 116 -6.46 7.08 -22.58
N LEU A 117 -5.73 8.21 -22.58
CA LEU A 117 -5.71 9.11 -23.73
C LEU A 117 -5.07 8.46 -24.98
N THR A 118 -4.26 7.44 -24.82
CA THR A 118 -3.64 6.67 -25.92
C THR A 118 -4.39 5.37 -26.24
N GLY A 119 -5.60 5.15 -25.72
CA GLY A 119 -6.42 3.98 -26.01
C GLY A 119 -5.78 2.64 -25.63
N SER A 120 -4.99 2.62 -24.56
CA SER A 120 -4.17 1.46 -24.16
C SER A 120 -4.80 0.68 -23.02
N PHE A 121 -5.94 0.03 -23.29
CA PHE A 121 -6.65 -0.82 -22.35
C PHE A 121 -7.09 -2.14 -22.99
N ALA A 122 -7.07 -3.21 -22.24
CA ALA A 122 -7.60 -4.53 -22.61
C ALA A 122 -7.03 -5.08 -23.93
N LYS A 123 -5.76 -4.86 -24.18
CA LYS A 123 -5.00 -5.42 -25.32
C LYS A 123 -3.58 -5.77 -24.89
N LYS A 124 -2.87 -6.58 -25.68
CA LYS A 124 -1.51 -7.02 -25.35
C LYS A 124 -0.58 -5.83 -25.12
N GLY A 125 0.13 -5.84 -23.98
CA GLY A 125 1.09 -4.79 -23.60
C GLY A 125 0.46 -3.50 -23.08
N SER A 126 -0.85 -3.50 -22.82
CA SER A 126 -1.58 -2.35 -22.30
C SER A 126 -1.91 -2.50 -20.80
N GLN A 127 -2.69 -1.59 -20.28
CA GLN A 127 -3.23 -1.66 -18.94
C GLN A 127 -4.37 -2.69 -18.85
N HIS A 128 -4.43 -3.40 -17.73
CA HIS A 128 -5.41 -4.45 -17.44
C HIS A 128 -6.05 -4.29 -16.07
N LEU A 129 -7.25 -4.83 -15.90
CA LEU A 129 -7.87 -5.11 -14.62
C LEU A 129 -7.70 -6.60 -14.32
N HIS A 130 -7.18 -6.92 -13.15
CA HIS A 130 -6.96 -8.29 -12.73
C HIS A 130 -8.06 -8.79 -11.80
N SER A 131 -8.25 -10.10 -11.71
CA SER A 131 -9.08 -10.70 -10.69
C SER A 131 -8.43 -10.55 -9.31
N MET A 132 -9.26 -10.49 -8.27
CA MET A 132 -8.81 -10.54 -6.88
C MET A 132 -9.44 -11.77 -6.21
N PHE A 133 -8.63 -12.65 -5.66
CA PHE A 133 -9.15 -13.81 -4.92
C PHE A 133 -9.88 -13.37 -3.65
N GLY A 134 -9.30 -12.44 -2.91
CA GLY A 134 -9.93 -11.75 -1.78
C GLY A 134 -9.68 -10.25 -1.91
N PRO A 135 -10.70 -9.41 -2.16
CA PRO A 135 -10.50 -7.98 -2.23
C PRO A 135 -10.10 -7.46 -0.86
N LEU A 136 -8.90 -6.91 -0.75
CA LEU A 136 -8.42 -6.21 0.44
C LEU A 136 -9.15 -4.88 0.62
N ILE A 137 -9.58 -4.28 -0.47
CA ILE A 137 -10.29 -3.01 -0.53
C ILE A 137 -11.54 -3.21 -1.38
N SER A 138 -12.69 -2.79 -0.88
CA SER A 138 -13.96 -2.84 -1.62
C SER A 138 -14.51 -1.43 -1.82
N ALA A 139 -15.03 -1.16 -3.02
CA ALA A 139 -15.72 0.08 -3.28
C ALA A 139 -16.97 0.20 -2.36
N SER A 140 -17.16 1.37 -1.74
CA SER A 140 -18.37 1.67 -0.98
C SER A 140 -19.37 2.42 -1.85
N SER A 141 -20.60 1.93 -1.92
CA SER A 141 -21.71 2.63 -2.57
C SER A 141 -22.39 3.67 -1.66
N SER A 142 -22.06 3.68 -0.36
CA SER A 142 -22.71 4.53 0.65
C SER A 142 -22.01 5.87 0.89
N GLY A 143 -21.05 6.23 0.04
CA GLY A 143 -20.24 7.44 0.22
C GLY A 143 -19.02 7.20 1.13
N VAL A 144 -18.22 8.25 1.28
CA VAL A 144 -17.01 8.24 2.09
C VAL A 144 -17.38 8.60 3.53
N GLY A 145 -17.18 7.67 4.48
CA GLY A 145 -17.25 7.97 5.91
C GLY A 145 -16.15 8.94 6.33
N ARG A 146 -16.29 9.51 7.51
CA ARG A 146 -15.28 10.40 8.09
C ARG A 146 -14.97 10.02 9.52
N THR A 147 -13.73 10.22 9.93
CA THR A 147 -13.32 10.02 11.32
C THR A 147 -13.94 11.10 12.22
N PRO A 148 -14.23 10.78 13.49
CA PRO A 148 -15.04 11.66 14.34
C PRO A 148 -14.35 12.96 14.78
N VAL A 149 -13.01 12.99 14.84
CA VAL A 149 -12.24 14.13 15.34
C VAL A 149 -11.68 14.98 14.21
N THR A 150 -10.88 14.39 13.35
CA THR A 150 -10.20 15.13 12.27
C THR A 150 -11.05 15.28 11.02
N GLY A 151 -12.16 14.52 10.90
CA GLY A 151 -12.96 14.47 9.70
C GLY A 151 -12.22 13.84 8.50
N ALA A 152 -11.15 13.10 8.75
CA ALA A 152 -10.38 12.42 7.70
C ALA A 152 -11.26 11.41 6.95
N PRO A 153 -11.14 11.30 5.62
CA PRO A 153 -11.96 10.39 4.84
C PRO A 153 -11.64 8.93 5.17
N ILE A 154 -12.68 8.12 5.39
CA ILE A 154 -12.57 6.67 5.55
C ILE A 154 -12.77 6.04 4.18
N VAL A 155 -11.66 5.69 3.53
CA VAL A 155 -11.68 5.13 2.17
C VAL A 155 -11.79 3.61 2.25
N ALA A 156 -12.86 3.06 1.67
CA ALA A 156 -13.12 1.61 1.64
C ALA A 156 -13.06 0.93 3.04
N GLY A 157 -13.48 1.64 4.09
CA GLY A 157 -13.45 1.18 5.48
C GLY A 157 -12.10 1.39 6.19
N LEU A 158 -11.11 1.99 5.52
CA LEU A 158 -9.79 2.24 6.07
C LEU A 158 -9.66 3.68 6.58
N VAL A 159 -9.31 3.82 7.85
CA VAL A 159 -8.94 5.10 8.46
C VAL A 159 -7.49 5.43 8.05
N PRO A 160 -7.21 6.66 7.59
CA PRO A 160 -5.83 7.07 7.30
C PRO A 160 -4.94 6.93 8.53
N SER A 161 -3.85 6.19 8.41
CA SER A 161 -2.94 5.92 9.53
C SER A 161 -2.39 7.21 10.17
N ASN A 162 -2.17 8.24 9.36
CA ASN A 162 -1.71 9.55 9.80
C ASN A 162 -2.73 10.32 10.67
N ALA A 163 -4.01 9.93 10.66
CA ALA A 163 -5.03 10.56 11.51
C ALA A 163 -5.12 9.91 12.90
N ILE A 164 -4.63 8.68 13.07
CA ILE A 164 -4.83 7.89 14.29
C ILE A 164 -4.36 8.61 15.57
N PRO A 165 -3.16 9.21 15.65
CA PRO A 165 -2.76 9.94 16.85
C PRO A 165 -3.71 11.07 17.20
N GLN A 166 -4.18 11.84 16.23
CA GLN A 166 -5.11 12.95 16.43
C GLN A 166 -6.51 12.47 16.84
N GLU A 167 -6.94 11.28 16.38
CA GLU A 167 -8.21 10.67 16.78
C GLU A 167 -8.20 10.15 18.22
N ILE A 168 -7.01 9.95 18.81
CA ILE A 168 -6.82 9.47 20.18
C ILE A 168 -6.54 10.65 21.14
N LEU A 169 -5.60 11.54 20.80
CA LEU A 169 -5.09 12.63 21.65
C LEU A 169 -6.04 13.83 21.65
N THR A 170 -7.23 13.66 22.21
CA THR A 170 -8.29 14.68 22.25
C THR A 170 -9.27 14.39 23.36
N ASP A 171 -10.02 15.41 23.80
CA ASP A 171 -11.14 15.28 24.75
C ASP A 171 -12.49 15.02 24.05
N HIS A 172 -12.50 14.81 22.72
CA HIS A 172 -13.72 14.54 21.98
C HIS A 172 -14.42 13.27 22.49
N PRO A 173 -15.77 13.27 22.69
CA PRO A 173 -16.48 12.11 23.25
C PRO A 173 -16.37 10.85 22.39
N ASP A 174 -16.26 11.01 21.06
CA ASP A 174 -16.17 9.92 20.09
C ASP A 174 -14.71 9.59 19.69
N ARG A 175 -13.72 10.07 20.46
CA ARG A 175 -12.31 9.73 20.21
C ARG A 175 -12.06 8.23 20.22
N PHE A 176 -11.03 7.77 19.57
CA PHE A 176 -10.63 6.36 19.68
C PHE A 176 -10.07 6.08 21.08
N ARG A 177 -10.66 5.10 21.77
CA ARG A 177 -10.36 4.76 23.17
C ARG A 177 -9.70 3.40 23.31
N ALA A 178 -9.90 2.52 22.32
CA ALA A 178 -9.34 1.18 22.29
C ALA A 178 -8.79 0.87 20.91
N MET A 179 -7.71 0.07 20.85
CA MET A 179 -7.10 -0.35 19.61
C MET A 179 -6.58 -1.79 19.73
N ILE A 180 -6.76 -2.57 18.68
CA ILE A 180 -6.09 -3.86 18.50
C ILE A 180 -5.11 -3.68 17.34
N VAL A 181 -3.85 -4.01 17.57
CA VAL A 181 -2.79 -3.97 16.57
C VAL A 181 -2.36 -5.40 16.28
N GLU A 182 -2.41 -5.79 15.02
CA GLU A 182 -2.02 -7.13 14.58
C GLU A 182 -0.90 -7.03 13.53
N SER A 183 0.18 -7.77 13.74
CA SER A 183 1.30 -7.93 12.80
C SER A 183 1.88 -6.60 12.29
N SER A 184 1.91 -5.57 13.16
CA SER A 184 2.34 -4.23 12.80
C SER A 184 3.03 -3.54 13.98
N ASN A 185 3.92 -2.58 13.65
CA ASN A 185 4.64 -1.80 14.65
C ASN A 185 4.40 -0.28 14.44
N PRO A 186 3.15 0.22 14.59
CA PRO A 186 2.81 1.59 14.28
C PRO A 186 3.54 2.65 15.12
N ALA A 187 3.95 2.36 16.36
CA ALA A 187 4.80 3.26 17.16
C ALA A 187 6.17 3.56 16.53
N HIS A 188 6.53 2.82 15.47
CA HIS A 188 7.77 2.99 14.71
C HIS A 188 7.50 3.23 13.21
N SER A 189 6.47 2.62 12.63
CA SER A 189 6.24 2.59 11.18
C SER A 189 5.28 3.65 10.65
N ILE A 190 4.52 4.34 11.50
CA ILE A 190 3.63 5.45 11.12
C ILE A 190 4.36 6.78 11.29
N ALA A 191 4.01 7.78 10.48
CA ALA A 191 4.54 9.13 10.59
C ALA A 191 4.35 9.70 11.98
N ASP A 192 5.33 10.48 12.45
CA ASP A 192 5.38 11.05 13.79
C ASP A 192 5.34 9.96 14.88
N SER A 193 6.41 9.18 14.93
CA SER A 193 6.53 8.09 15.92
C SER A 193 6.37 8.58 17.36
N ALA A 194 6.73 9.83 17.66
CA ALA A 194 6.55 10.41 18.99
C ALA A 194 5.08 10.58 19.33
N ALA A 195 4.29 11.21 18.43
CA ALA A 195 2.85 11.35 18.61
C ALA A 195 2.13 9.99 18.65
N CYS A 196 2.60 9.00 17.88
CA CYS A 196 2.05 7.64 17.94
C CYS A 196 2.27 6.99 19.31
N ARG A 197 3.45 7.11 19.90
CA ARG A 197 3.72 6.57 21.23
C ARG A 197 2.85 7.25 22.29
N GLU A 198 2.77 8.58 22.29
CA GLU A 198 1.91 9.33 23.19
C GLU A 198 0.43 8.91 23.06
N ALA A 199 -0.05 8.76 21.83
CA ALA A 199 -1.40 8.31 21.55
C ALA A 199 -1.68 6.91 22.10
N PHE A 200 -0.76 5.97 21.91
CA PHE A 200 -0.94 4.59 22.37
C PHE A 200 -0.89 4.48 23.90
N GLU A 201 -0.08 5.29 24.58
CA GLU A 201 -0.09 5.41 26.04
C GLU A 201 -1.39 6.02 26.58
N ALA A 202 -2.06 6.87 25.80
CA ALA A 202 -3.34 7.50 26.19
C ALA A 202 -4.57 6.61 25.94
N LEU A 203 -4.44 5.47 25.25
CA LEU A 203 -5.53 4.53 25.04
C LEU A 203 -5.99 3.89 26.36
N GLU A 204 -7.29 3.65 26.51
CA GLU A 204 -7.86 2.89 27.63
C GLU A 204 -7.59 1.39 27.48
N LEU A 205 -7.49 0.92 26.24
CA LEU A 205 -7.15 -0.47 25.91
C LEU A 205 -6.32 -0.53 24.64
N LEU A 206 -5.09 -1.06 24.75
CA LEU A 206 -4.25 -1.45 23.61
C LEU A 206 -3.95 -2.94 23.71
N VAL A 207 -4.34 -3.71 22.72
CA VAL A 207 -4.01 -5.13 22.57
C VAL A 207 -3.12 -5.28 21.34
N VAL A 208 -2.02 -5.99 21.48
CA VAL A 208 -1.10 -6.28 20.36
C VAL A 208 -1.00 -7.78 20.13
N ILE A 209 -1.22 -8.20 18.89
CA ILE A 209 -1.03 -9.57 18.41
C ILE A 209 0.20 -9.56 17.52
N ASP A 210 1.31 -10.13 17.98
CA ASP A 210 2.57 -10.07 17.23
C ASP A 210 3.48 -11.25 17.59
N VAL A 211 4.45 -11.50 16.71
CA VAL A 211 5.47 -12.56 16.86
C VAL A 211 6.65 -12.10 17.72
N THR A 212 6.75 -10.81 18.04
CA THR A 212 7.87 -10.24 18.82
C THR A 212 7.44 -9.04 19.66
N MET A 213 8.22 -8.72 20.67
CA MET A 213 8.02 -7.52 21.49
C MET A 213 8.52 -6.29 20.74
N THR A 214 7.66 -5.77 19.84
CA THR A 214 7.89 -4.53 19.09
C THR A 214 7.81 -3.29 19.99
N GLU A 215 8.19 -2.13 19.47
CA GLU A 215 8.03 -0.84 20.16
C GLU A 215 6.55 -0.60 20.53
N THR A 216 5.61 -0.99 19.65
CA THR A 216 4.17 -0.94 19.92
C THR A 216 3.75 -1.96 20.99
N ALA A 217 4.25 -3.20 20.91
CA ALA A 217 3.91 -4.25 21.87
C ALA A 217 4.31 -3.89 23.31
N ARG A 218 5.38 -3.11 23.48
CA ARG A 218 5.81 -2.64 24.80
C ARG A 218 4.90 -1.59 25.44
N LEU A 219 4.07 -0.93 24.65
CA LEU A 219 3.08 0.04 25.12
C LEU A 219 1.73 -0.63 25.41
N ALA A 220 1.55 -1.89 25.01
CA ALA A 220 0.27 -2.59 25.08
C ALA A 220 -0.11 -2.98 26.50
N HIS A 221 -1.41 -2.93 26.79
CA HIS A 221 -1.99 -3.50 28.02
C HIS A 221 -1.94 -5.03 28.00
N TYR A 222 -2.13 -5.61 26.79
CA TYR A 222 -2.06 -7.06 26.57
C TYR A 222 -1.31 -7.35 25.27
N VAL A 223 -0.41 -8.33 25.33
CA VAL A 223 0.28 -8.89 24.17
C VAL A 223 -0.14 -10.34 24.01
N LEU A 224 -0.67 -10.70 22.84
CA LEU A 224 -1.07 -12.05 22.50
C LEU A 224 -0.02 -12.63 21.54
N PRO A 225 0.78 -13.62 21.96
CA PRO A 225 1.85 -14.17 21.14
C PRO A 225 1.32 -14.92 19.93
N ALA A 226 1.65 -14.44 18.73
CA ALA A 226 1.28 -15.10 17.48
C ALA A 226 2.37 -16.10 17.03
N ALA A 227 1.94 -17.16 16.35
CA ALA A 227 2.86 -18.04 15.63
C ALA A 227 3.50 -17.31 14.46
N ASN A 228 4.80 -17.54 14.23
CA ASN A 228 5.46 -16.88 13.10
C ASN A 228 5.02 -17.48 11.75
N GLN A 229 5.38 -16.80 10.67
CA GLN A 229 4.95 -17.17 9.32
C GLN A 229 5.30 -18.62 8.90
N PHE A 230 6.32 -19.24 9.45
CA PHE A 230 6.71 -20.61 9.11
C PHE A 230 6.04 -21.68 10.01
N GLU A 231 5.40 -21.25 11.09
CA GLU A 231 4.73 -22.10 12.08
C GLU A 231 3.21 -22.21 11.86
N LYS A 232 2.69 -21.54 10.86
CA LYS A 232 1.26 -21.54 10.47
C LYS A 232 1.08 -21.65 8.96
N CYS A 233 -0.13 -21.97 8.50
CA CYS A 233 -0.48 -21.77 7.09
C CYS A 233 -0.70 -20.29 6.82
N GLU A 234 -0.32 -19.83 5.63
CA GLU A 234 -0.43 -18.44 5.26
C GLU A 234 -0.68 -18.28 3.77
N ALA A 235 -1.52 -17.33 3.41
CA ALA A 235 -1.92 -17.09 2.04
C ALA A 235 -1.43 -15.74 1.55
N THR A 236 -1.07 -15.66 0.27
CA THR A 236 -0.67 -14.41 -0.39
C THR A 236 -1.86 -13.83 -1.14
N PHE A 237 -2.28 -12.59 -0.78
CA PHE A 237 -3.41 -11.89 -1.38
C PHE A 237 -3.02 -10.79 -2.38
N PHE A 238 -1.73 -10.53 -2.56
CA PHE A 238 -1.21 -9.54 -3.53
C PHE A 238 -0.95 -10.18 -4.90
N ASN A 239 -1.94 -10.92 -5.39
CA ASN A 239 -1.87 -11.60 -6.66
C ASN A 239 -2.58 -10.74 -7.69
N LEU A 240 -1.81 -9.97 -8.44
CA LEU A 240 -2.27 -8.93 -9.36
C LEU A 240 -1.73 -9.23 -10.76
N GLU A 241 -1.84 -10.50 -11.19
CA GLU A 241 -1.26 -11.01 -12.43
C GLU A 241 -2.32 -11.10 -13.53
N PHE A 242 -1.87 -11.00 -14.77
CA PHE A 242 -2.70 -11.13 -15.96
C PHE A 242 -1.85 -11.77 -17.09
N PRO A 243 -2.39 -12.69 -17.89
CA PRO A 243 -3.76 -13.24 -17.88
C PRO A 243 -3.97 -14.36 -16.86
N HIS A 244 -2.90 -15.01 -16.40
CA HIS A 244 -2.95 -16.07 -15.40
C HIS A 244 -2.70 -15.46 -14.03
N ASN A 245 -3.70 -15.52 -13.15
CA ASN A 245 -3.56 -15.02 -11.80
C ASN A 245 -3.44 -16.19 -10.83
N THR A 246 -2.36 -16.18 -10.02
CA THR A 246 -1.97 -17.30 -9.18
C THR A 246 -2.25 -17.00 -7.71
N PHE A 247 -2.78 -17.96 -6.98
CA PHE A 247 -2.97 -17.90 -5.54
C PHE A 247 -2.15 -18.99 -4.85
N HIS A 248 -1.47 -18.65 -3.77
CA HIS A 248 -0.62 -19.58 -3.02
C HIS A 248 -1.00 -19.63 -1.55
N LEU A 249 -1.30 -20.84 -1.07
CA LEU A 249 -1.41 -21.18 0.33
C LEU A 249 -0.15 -21.91 0.77
N ARG A 250 0.70 -21.23 1.53
CA ARG A 250 1.86 -21.87 2.14
C ARG A 250 1.42 -22.68 3.36
N HIS A 251 1.81 -23.94 3.41
CA HIS A 251 1.61 -24.78 4.59
C HIS A 251 2.70 -24.48 5.65
N ARG A 252 2.42 -24.77 6.92
CA ARG A 252 3.41 -24.66 7.98
C ARG A 252 4.62 -25.56 7.69
N LEU A 253 5.79 -25.11 8.08
CA LEU A 253 7.07 -25.83 7.97
C LEU A 253 7.53 -26.38 9.32
N PHE A 254 7.17 -25.72 10.40
CA PHE A 254 7.58 -26.03 11.78
C PHE A 254 6.35 -26.06 12.68
N GLU A 255 6.43 -26.78 13.79
CA GLU A 255 5.45 -26.68 14.86
C GLU A 255 5.52 -25.31 15.51
N PRO A 256 4.39 -24.71 15.91
CA PRO A 256 4.37 -23.46 16.65
C PRO A 256 5.16 -23.57 17.97
N LEU A 257 5.84 -22.51 18.34
CA LEU A 257 6.47 -22.42 19.66
C LEU A 257 5.41 -22.52 20.75
N GLU A 258 5.78 -23.18 21.85
CA GLU A 258 4.89 -23.30 23.02
C GLU A 258 4.43 -21.91 23.50
N GLY A 259 3.12 -21.75 23.71
CA GLY A 259 2.51 -20.50 24.14
C GLY A 259 2.14 -19.54 23.00
N THR A 260 2.45 -19.87 21.74
CA THR A 260 1.99 -19.08 20.59
C THR A 260 0.79 -19.72 19.90
N LEU A 261 -0.04 -18.90 19.24
CA LEU A 261 -1.21 -19.35 18.48
C LEU A 261 -1.23 -18.69 17.10
N PRO A 262 -1.73 -19.38 16.06
CA PRO A 262 -2.08 -18.71 14.80
C PRO A 262 -3.18 -17.65 15.03
N GLU A 263 -3.12 -16.54 14.32
CA GLU A 263 -4.08 -15.44 14.48
C GLU A 263 -5.55 -15.87 14.31
N PRO A 264 -5.93 -16.77 13.37
CA PRO A 264 -7.31 -17.28 13.29
C PRO A 264 -7.79 -17.91 14.60
N GLU A 265 -6.95 -18.65 15.33
CA GLU A 265 -7.30 -19.21 16.63
C GLU A 265 -7.42 -18.13 17.72
N ILE A 266 -6.53 -17.11 17.71
CA ILE A 266 -6.62 -15.98 18.65
C ILE A 266 -7.96 -15.28 18.46
N TRP A 267 -8.30 -14.94 17.22
CA TRP A 267 -9.58 -14.28 16.90
C TRP A 267 -10.78 -15.16 17.21
N ALA A 268 -10.71 -16.46 16.92
CA ALA A 268 -11.79 -17.39 17.22
C ALA A 268 -12.08 -17.46 18.72
N ARG A 269 -11.05 -17.49 19.57
CA ARG A 269 -11.21 -17.44 21.04
C ARG A 269 -11.89 -16.15 21.50
N LEU A 270 -11.46 -15.00 20.98
CA LEU A 270 -12.07 -13.72 21.32
C LEU A 270 -13.54 -13.66 20.90
N VAL A 271 -13.88 -14.09 19.69
CA VAL A 271 -15.27 -14.10 19.18
C VAL A 271 -16.13 -15.07 19.96
N ARG A 272 -15.60 -16.23 20.37
CA ARG A 272 -16.30 -17.23 21.19
C ARG A 272 -16.65 -16.65 22.56
N GLU A 273 -15.71 -15.95 23.22
CA GLU A 273 -15.97 -15.28 24.51
C GLU A 273 -16.99 -14.15 24.41
N LEU A 274 -17.07 -13.47 23.28
CA LEU A 274 -18.09 -12.45 23.03
C LEU A 274 -19.50 -13.02 22.84
N GLY A 275 -19.63 -14.33 22.56
CA GLY A 275 -20.91 -15.00 22.44
C GLY A 275 -21.81 -14.49 21.31
N VAL A 276 -21.22 -13.92 20.25
CA VAL A 276 -21.98 -13.32 19.13
C VAL A 276 -22.52 -14.32 18.12
N VAL A 277 -22.06 -15.56 18.19
CA VAL A 277 -22.57 -16.73 17.42
C VAL A 277 -22.78 -17.87 18.41
N THR A 278 -23.94 -18.49 18.36
CA THR A 278 -24.32 -19.56 19.29
C THR A 278 -23.93 -20.94 18.76
N GLU A 279 -23.79 -21.91 19.66
CA GLU A 279 -23.52 -23.29 19.30
C GLU A 279 -24.65 -23.90 18.44
N GLU A 280 -25.91 -23.50 18.68
CA GLU A 280 -27.08 -23.93 17.92
C GLU A 280 -26.99 -23.48 16.44
N GLU A 281 -26.36 -22.32 16.18
CA GLU A 281 -26.12 -21.81 14.82
C GLU A 281 -24.98 -22.53 14.13
N LEU A 282 -23.96 -22.98 14.86
CA LEU A 282 -22.78 -23.66 14.32
C LEU A 282 -23.01 -25.16 14.06
N GLN A 283 -23.76 -25.83 14.93
CA GLN A 283 -23.90 -27.29 14.90
C GLN A 283 -24.39 -27.86 13.56
N PRO A 284 -25.43 -27.29 12.90
CA PRO A 284 -25.88 -27.82 11.60
C PRO A 284 -24.81 -27.70 10.51
N LEU A 285 -23.94 -26.66 10.59
CA LEU A 285 -22.84 -26.46 9.64
C LEU A 285 -21.71 -27.46 9.88
N ARG A 286 -21.39 -27.79 11.14
CA ARG A 286 -20.41 -28.84 11.47
C ARG A 286 -20.86 -30.21 10.94
N GLU A 287 -22.12 -30.57 11.18
CA GLU A 287 -22.68 -31.82 10.67
C GLU A 287 -22.69 -31.90 9.14
N ALA A 288 -22.85 -30.76 8.47
CA ALA A 288 -22.78 -30.71 7.02
C ALA A 288 -21.32 -30.82 6.53
N ALA A 289 -20.37 -30.19 7.23
CA ALA A 289 -18.94 -30.24 6.90
C ALA A 289 -18.40 -31.69 6.97
N GLU A 290 -18.82 -32.45 7.96
CA GLU A 290 -18.48 -33.88 8.07
C GLU A 290 -18.99 -34.75 6.86
N LYS A 291 -20.06 -34.32 6.19
CA LYS A 291 -20.60 -34.96 5.00
C LYS A 291 -19.90 -34.54 3.69
N GLY A 292 -19.02 -33.54 3.76
CA GLY A 292 -18.25 -33.03 2.64
C GLY A 292 -18.70 -31.66 2.14
N LEU A 293 -17.86 -31.07 1.24
CA LEU A 293 -18.00 -29.69 0.78
C LEU A 293 -19.33 -29.39 0.08
N ASP A 294 -19.94 -30.35 -0.63
CA ASP A 294 -21.23 -30.15 -1.31
C ASP A 294 -22.40 -30.02 -0.32
N ALA A 295 -22.41 -30.85 0.71
CA ALA A 295 -23.37 -30.74 1.80
C ALA A 295 -23.17 -29.46 2.60
N TYR A 296 -21.90 -29.08 2.84
CA TYR A 296 -21.55 -27.85 3.52
C TYR A 296 -22.00 -26.62 2.74
N LEU A 297 -21.80 -26.59 1.42
CA LEU A 297 -22.23 -25.52 0.54
C LEU A 297 -23.72 -25.22 0.67
N GLN A 298 -24.55 -26.28 0.61
CA GLN A 298 -26.01 -26.16 0.75
C GLN A 298 -26.41 -25.64 2.13
N ALA A 299 -25.84 -26.20 3.19
CA ALA A 299 -26.15 -25.81 4.56
C ALA A 299 -25.71 -24.37 4.85
N PHE A 300 -24.54 -23.97 4.36
CA PHE A 300 -23.99 -22.64 4.54
C PHE A 300 -24.86 -21.54 3.91
N PHE A 301 -25.28 -21.71 2.66
CA PHE A 301 -26.15 -20.73 2.00
C PHE A 301 -27.54 -20.65 2.66
N VAL A 302 -28.07 -21.77 3.15
CA VAL A 302 -29.33 -21.77 3.93
C VAL A 302 -29.14 -21.01 5.25
N ALA A 303 -28.07 -21.29 6.00
CA ALA A 303 -27.79 -20.63 7.27
C ALA A 303 -27.62 -19.11 7.13
N VAL A 304 -26.79 -18.66 6.16
CA VAL A 304 -26.57 -17.24 5.89
C VAL A 304 -27.82 -16.54 5.36
N GLY A 305 -28.61 -17.23 4.53
CA GLY A 305 -29.87 -16.70 4.00
C GLY A 305 -30.96 -16.55 5.05
N THR A 306 -31.01 -17.45 6.04
CA THR A 306 -31.99 -17.42 7.15
C THR A 306 -31.53 -16.52 8.30
N ASN A 307 -30.22 -16.41 8.53
CA ASN A 307 -29.63 -15.54 9.55
C ASN A 307 -28.58 -14.60 8.95
N PRO A 308 -28.98 -13.42 8.41
CA PRO A 308 -28.03 -12.45 7.86
C PRO A 308 -27.00 -11.91 8.87
N GLY A 309 -27.24 -12.09 10.18
CA GLY A 309 -26.29 -11.73 11.24
C GLY A 309 -24.96 -12.45 11.12
N LEU A 310 -24.98 -13.70 10.64
CA LEU A 310 -23.77 -14.52 10.39
C LEU A 310 -22.81 -13.88 9.35
N ASN A 311 -23.32 -13.04 8.46
CA ASN A 311 -22.46 -12.33 7.47
C ASN A 311 -21.37 -11.47 8.12
N LYS A 312 -21.57 -11.01 9.35
CA LYS A 312 -20.58 -10.19 10.08
C LYS A 312 -19.46 -11.04 10.69
N THR A 313 -19.65 -12.34 10.81
CA THR A 313 -18.75 -13.27 11.49
C THR A 313 -18.34 -14.45 10.61
N LEU A 314 -18.48 -14.33 9.28
CA LEU A 314 -18.21 -15.44 8.35
C LEU A 314 -16.84 -16.11 8.54
N PRO A 315 -15.72 -15.40 8.72
CA PRO A 315 -14.43 -16.05 8.94
C PRO A 315 -14.43 -16.94 10.18
N PHE A 316 -15.07 -16.49 11.26
CA PHE A 316 -15.24 -17.28 12.48
C PHE A 316 -16.12 -18.52 12.25
N VAL A 317 -17.26 -18.35 11.59
CA VAL A 317 -18.17 -19.47 11.27
C VAL A 317 -17.45 -20.53 10.43
N LEU A 318 -16.71 -20.12 9.40
CA LEU A 318 -15.92 -21.03 8.56
C LEU A 318 -14.83 -21.74 9.36
N TYR A 319 -14.12 -21.00 10.21
CA TYR A 319 -13.08 -21.54 11.08
C TYR A 319 -13.64 -22.62 12.03
N GLU A 320 -14.76 -22.33 12.72
CA GLU A 320 -15.38 -23.21 13.71
C GLU A 320 -16.10 -24.42 13.12
N THR A 321 -16.56 -24.35 11.87
CA THR A 321 -17.40 -25.41 11.30
C THR A 321 -16.70 -26.23 10.22
N LEU A 322 -15.98 -25.59 9.31
CA LEU A 322 -15.22 -26.26 8.24
C LEU A 322 -13.77 -26.55 8.66
N GLY A 323 -13.16 -25.64 9.45
CA GLY A 323 -11.76 -25.75 9.88
C GLY A 323 -11.38 -27.10 10.49
N PRO A 324 -12.20 -27.68 11.41
CA PRO A 324 -11.91 -28.99 12.02
C PRO A 324 -11.89 -30.18 11.05
N THR A 325 -12.49 -30.05 9.87
CA THR A 325 -12.49 -31.11 8.84
C THR A 325 -11.30 -31.02 7.88
N LEU A 326 -10.51 -29.95 7.96
CA LEU A 326 -9.33 -29.75 7.12
C LEU A 326 -8.11 -30.50 7.67
N PRO A 327 -7.10 -30.76 6.84
CA PRO A 327 -5.85 -31.34 7.32
C PRO A 327 -5.22 -30.52 8.45
N GLU A 328 -4.48 -31.20 9.31
CA GLU A 328 -3.79 -30.60 10.45
C GLU A 328 -2.97 -29.37 10.03
N GLY A 329 -3.09 -28.29 10.80
CA GLY A 329 -2.42 -27.01 10.54
C GLY A 329 -3.09 -26.13 9.48
N LEU A 330 -4.20 -26.58 8.87
CA LEU A 330 -4.91 -25.82 7.83
C LEU A 330 -6.28 -25.28 8.27
N ALA A 331 -6.66 -25.37 9.53
CA ALA A 331 -7.96 -24.88 10.01
C ALA A 331 -8.21 -23.41 9.62
N GLY A 332 -7.18 -22.53 9.71
CA GLY A 332 -7.28 -21.14 9.27
C GLY A 332 -7.57 -20.96 7.77
N ALA A 333 -7.24 -21.93 6.94
CA ALA A 333 -7.54 -21.91 5.52
C ALA A 333 -9.03 -22.09 5.20
N ALA A 334 -9.87 -22.43 6.18
CA ALA A 334 -11.32 -22.58 5.98
C ALA A 334 -11.97 -21.30 5.39
N ALA A 335 -11.48 -20.11 5.75
CA ALA A 335 -11.94 -18.83 5.20
C ALA A 335 -11.76 -18.74 3.67
N LEU A 336 -10.77 -19.43 3.11
CA LEU A 336 -10.50 -19.46 1.67
C LEU A 336 -11.60 -20.18 0.88
N TRP A 337 -12.36 -21.07 1.52
CA TRP A 337 -13.50 -21.72 0.88
C TRP A 337 -14.56 -20.68 0.47
N GLY A 338 -14.90 -19.76 1.36
CA GLY A 338 -15.85 -18.67 1.04
C GLY A 338 -15.35 -17.76 -0.08
N LEU A 339 -14.04 -17.47 -0.08
CA LEU A 339 -13.41 -16.70 -1.15
C LEU A 339 -13.39 -17.44 -2.49
N ALA A 340 -13.19 -18.75 -2.49
CA ALA A 340 -13.28 -19.57 -3.71
C ALA A 340 -14.70 -19.58 -4.30
N GLN A 341 -15.76 -19.67 -3.48
CA GLN A 341 -17.14 -19.52 -3.93
C GLN A 341 -17.37 -18.12 -4.52
N LYS A 342 -16.88 -17.07 -3.87
CA LYS A 342 -16.99 -15.69 -4.34
C LYS A 342 -16.23 -15.47 -5.66
N ALA A 343 -15.03 -16.02 -5.81
CA ALA A 343 -14.24 -15.95 -7.04
C ALA A 343 -15.00 -16.58 -8.23
N LEU A 344 -15.61 -17.76 -8.03
CA LEU A 344 -16.45 -18.39 -9.04
C LEU A 344 -17.65 -17.50 -9.43
N MET A 345 -18.32 -16.89 -8.46
CA MET A 345 -19.47 -16.00 -8.74
C MET A 345 -19.05 -14.73 -9.48
N THR A 346 -17.85 -14.19 -9.16
CA THR A 346 -17.37 -12.92 -9.73
C THR A 346 -16.71 -13.12 -11.10
N TYR A 347 -15.94 -14.20 -11.27
CA TYR A 347 -15.13 -14.49 -12.46
C TYR A 347 -15.41 -15.87 -13.06
N PRO A 348 -16.69 -16.27 -13.32
CA PRO A 348 -17.04 -17.66 -13.62
C PRO A 348 -16.29 -18.23 -14.82
N LYS A 349 -16.17 -17.45 -15.91
CA LYS A 349 -15.45 -17.89 -17.11
C LYS A 349 -13.95 -18.04 -16.87
N ALA A 350 -13.33 -17.08 -16.17
CA ALA A 350 -11.89 -17.10 -15.92
C ALA A 350 -11.49 -18.23 -14.95
N VAL A 351 -12.32 -18.53 -13.95
CA VAL A 351 -12.15 -19.68 -13.04
C VAL A 351 -12.26 -21.01 -13.80
N GLN A 352 -13.26 -21.13 -14.69
CA GLN A 352 -13.43 -22.34 -15.52
C GLN A 352 -12.29 -22.53 -16.52
N ARG A 353 -11.80 -21.47 -17.17
CA ARG A 353 -10.61 -21.54 -18.05
C ARG A 353 -9.36 -21.98 -17.30
N ALA A 354 -9.21 -21.59 -16.06
CA ALA A 354 -8.13 -22.07 -15.18
C ALA A 354 -8.27 -23.54 -14.75
N GLY A 355 -9.35 -24.23 -15.19
CA GLY A 355 -9.55 -25.67 -14.98
C GLY A 355 -10.37 -26.03 -13.74
N HIS A 356 -11.02 -25.06 -13.09
CA HIS A 356 -11.84 -25.32 -11.90
C HIS A 356 -13.32 -25.36 -12.25
N ALA A 357 -13.96 -26.52 -12.01
CA ALA A 357 -15.37 -26.74 -12.34
C ALA A 357 -16.32 -25.89 -11.47
N ASP A 358 -15.96 -25.71 -10.20
CA ASP A 358 -16.74 -24.97 -9.21
C ASP A 358 -15.83 -24.46 -8.07
N GLY A 359 -16.43 -23.76 -7.09
CA GLY A 359 -15.70 -23.20 -5.96
C GLY A 359 -15.13 -24.25 -5.00
N ASN A 360 -15.75 -25.44 -4.89
CA ASN A 360 -15.22 -26.54 -4.09
C ASN A 360 -13.97 -27.14 -4.74
N ALA A 361 -13.98 -27.29 -6.07
CA ALA A 361 -12.83 -27.74 -6.84
C ALA A 361 -11.65 -26.74 -6.72
N LEU A 362 -11.92 -25.43 -6.84
CA LEU A 362 -10.92 -24.38 -6.66
C LEU A 362 -10.33 -24.41 -5.24
N PHE A 363 -11.17 -24.48 -4.21
CA PHE A 363 -10.71 -24.56 -2.83
C PHE A 363 -9.84 -25.79 -2.59
N THR A 364 -10.27 -26.97 -3.09
CA THR A 364 -9.50 -28.21 -2.99
C THR A 364 -8.14 -28.10 -3.71
N ALA A 365 -8.12 -27.45 -4.88
CA ALA A 365 -6.87 -27.21 -5.60
C ALA A 365 -5.91 -26.30 -4.78
N ILE A 366 -6.43 -25.25 -4.14
CA ILE A 366 -5.65 -24.35 -3.28
C ILE A 366 -5.05 -25.11 -2.07
N LEU A 367 -5.85 -25.95 -1.40
CA LEU A 367 -5.36 -26.75 -0.25
C LEU A 367 -4.22 -27.70 -0.65
N ASN A 368 -4.23 -28.22 -1.86
CA ASN A 368 -3.25 -29.20 -2.34
C ASN A 368 -2.10 -28.57 -3.16
N GLY A 369 -2.25 -27.33 -3.60
CA GLY A 369 -1.33 -26.65 -4.51
C GLY A 369 -0.07 -26.11 -3.83
N ARG A 370 0.93 -26.96 -3.60
CA ARG A 370 2.18 -26.62 -2.88
C ARG A 370 2.98 -25.48 -3.49
N SER A 371 2.88 -25.25 -4.78
CA SER A 371 3.59 -24.20 -5.52
C SER A 371 2.66 -23.09 -6.03
N GLY A 372 1.46 -23.01 -5.48
CA GLY A 372 0.41 -22.12 -5.95
C GLY A 372 -0.52 -22.74 -6.98
N VAL A 373 -1.62 -22.07 -7.24
CA VAL A 373 -2.67 -22.48 -8.16
C VAL A 373 -3.09 -21.30 -9.00
N THR A 374 -3.14 -21.44 -10.31
CA THR A 374 -3.79 -20.45 -11.18
C THR A 374 -5.29 -20.51 -10.87
N PHE A 375 -5.83 -19.48 -10.24
CA PHE A 375 -7.24 -19.47 -9.86
C PHE A 375 -8.13 -18.82 -10.92
N THR A 376 -7.57 -17.96 -11.78
CA THR A 376 -8.24 -17.41 -12.94
C THR A 376 -7.31 -17.34 -14.14
N GLU A 377 -7.87 -17.54 -15.34
CA GLU A 377 -7.24 -17.27 -16.62
C GLU A 377 -8.14 -16.32 -17.41
N HIS A 378 -7.68 -15.07 -17.59
CA HIS A 378 -8.40 -14.01 -18.26
C HIS A 378 -8.09 -13.94 -19.76
N GLU A 379 -9.09 -13.56 -20.53
CA GLU A 379 -8.93 -12.99 -21.87
C GLU A 379 -8.99 -11.48 -21.80
N TYR A 380 -8.36 -10.79 -22.75
CA TYR A 380 -8.40 -9.31 -22.81
C TYR A 380 -9.82 -8.74 -22.78
N ALA A 381 -10.77 -9.44 -23.39
CA ALA A 381 -12.18 -9.01 -23.42
C ALA A 381 -12.86 -9.03 -22.03
N ASP A 382 -12.34 -9.81 -21.08
CA ASP A 382 -12.92 -9.90 -19.73
C ASP A 382 -12.72 -8.60 -18.93
N ASP A 383 -11.66 -7.81 -19.23
CA ASP A 383 -11.34 -6.57 -18.53
C ASP A 383 -12.50 -5.55 -18.59
N TRP A 384 -13.20 -5.48 -19.73
CA TRP A 384 -14.35 -4.58 -19.88
C TRP A 384 -15.48 -4.91 -18.89
N ALA A 385 -15.66 -6.18 -18.56
CA ALA A 385 -16.66 -6.62 -17.58
C ALA A 385 -16.29 -6.24 -16.13
N LEU A 386 -15.02 -5.92 -15.86
CA LEU A 386 -14.53 -5.54 -14.53
C LEU A 386 -14.69 -4.03 -14.27
N ILE A 387 -14.95 -3.20 -15.28
CA ILE A 387 -15.26 -1.78 -15.10
C ILE A 387 -16.57 -1.66 -14.30
N GLY A 388 -16.54 -0.94 -13.17
CA GLY A 388 -17.66 -0.88 -12.23
C GLY A 388 -18.89 -0.09 -12.71
N HIS A 389 -18.74 0.79 -13.71
CA HIS A 389 -19.85 1.56 -14.24
C HIS A 389 -20.82 0.67 -15.05
N PRO A 390 -22.15 0.92 -14.99
CA PRO A 390 -23.15 0.08 -15.67
C PRO A 390 -22.95 -0.02 -17.17
N ASP A 391 -22.46 1.04 -17.82
CA ASP A 391 -22.18 1.12 -19.26
C ASP A 391 -20.77 0.66 -19.64
N ARG A 392 -19.96 0.24 -18.63
CA ARG A 392 -18.59 -0.22 -18.83
C ARG A 392 -17.66 0.81 -19.47
N LYS A 393 -17.90 2.10 -19.22
CA LYS A 393 -17.06 3.22 -19.67
C LYS A 393 -16.27 3.83 -18.52
N PHE A 394 -15.16 4.47 -18.85
CA PHE A 394 -14.36 5.24 -17.89
C PHE A 394 -14.96 6.64 -17.70
N ALA A 395 -15.29 7.02 -16.47
CA ALA A 395 -15.64 8.39 -16.12
C ALA A 395 -14.37 9.19 -15.85
N LEU A 396 -13.97 10.05 -16.78
CA LEU A 396 -12.69 10.77 -16.72
C LEU A 396 -12.79 12.07 -15.92
N ALA A 397 -13.87 12.82 -16.04
CA ALA A 397 -14.04 14.09 -15.34
C ALA A 397 -14.36 13.83 -13.86
N ILE A 398 -13.36 13.99 -12.99
CA ILE A 398 -13.50 14.00 -11.53
C ILE A 398 -13.33 15.47 -11.10
N PRO A 399 -14.42 16.17 -10.69
CA PRO A 399 -14.40 17.62 -10.49
C PRO A 399 -13.29 18.09 -9.56
N ASP A 400 -13.16 17.48 -8.39
CA ASP A 400 -12.15 17.86 -7.37
C ASP A 400 -10.71 17.74 -7.92
N LEU A 401 -10.41 16.70 -8.71
CA LEU A 401 -9.08 16.49 -9.31
C LEU A 401 -8.83 17.43 -10.51
N LEU A 402 -9.87 17.82 -11.24
CA LEU A 402 -9.76 18.84 -12.28
C LEU A 402 -9.51 20.23 -11.66
N ASP A 403 -10.10 20.52 -10.51
CA ASP A 403 -9.85 21.76 -9.78
C ASP A 403 -8.43 21.79 -9.22
N ASP A 404 -7.93 20.67 -8.66
CA ASP A 404 -6.54 20.53 -8.24
C ASP A 404 -5.56 20.69 -9.42
N LEU A 405 -5.86 20.10 -10.59
CA LEU A 405 -5.05 20.29 -11.80
C LEU A 405 -4.94 21.77 -12.20
N ARG A 406 -6.05 22.50 -12.17
CA ARG A 406 -6.07 23.94 -12.47
C ARG A 406 -5.30 24.75 -11.41
N ALA A 407 -5.40 24.34 -10.12
CA ALA A 407 -4.72 24.99 -9.02
C ALA A 407 -3.19 24.86 -9.08
N LEU A 408 -2.63 23.85 -9.77
CA LEU A 408 -1.18 23.69 -9.94
C LEU A 408 -0.50 24.92 -10.55
N LYS A 409 -1.23 25.70 -11.36
CA LYS A 409 -0.70 26.92 -11.99
C LYS A 409 -0.18 27.93 -10.97
N ASP A 410 -0.93 28.09 -9.88
CA ASP A 410 -0.63 29.06 -8.83
C ASP A 410 0.06 28.42 -7.60
N ALA A 411 0.14 27.09 -7.58
CA ALA A 411 0.76 26.37 -6.48
C ALA A 411 2.29 26.45 -6.53
N ARG A 412 2.90 26.50 -5.34
CA ARG A 412 4.36 26.41 -5.20
C ARG A 412 4.78 24.94 -5.32
N PRO A 413 5.76 24.63 -6.18
CA PRO A 413 6.34 23.29 -6.23
C PRO A 413 7.10 22.95 -4.96
N GLY A 414 6.69 21.88 -4.28
CA GLY A 414 7.33 21.40 -3.06
C GLY A 414 7.07 22.23 -1.80
N LEU A 415 7.56 21.74 -0.67
CA LEU A 415 7.34 22.30 0.67
C LEU A 415 8.62 22.85 1.32
N THR A 416 9.76 22.83 0.62
CA THR A 416 11.05 23.32 1.14
C THR A 416 11.00 24.81 1.44
N THR A 417 11.73 25.24 2.47
CA THR A 417 11.86 26.63 2.92
C THR A 417 13.35 26.98 3.04
N ASP A 418 13.66 28.26 3.31
CA ASP A 418 15.03 28.67 3.60
C ASP A 418 15.60 27.98 4.85
N GLU A 419 14.75 27.65 5.82
CA GLU A 419 15.12 26.91 7.03
C GLU A 419 15.33 25.41 6.76
N PHE A 420 14.51 24.83 5.89
CA PHE A 420 14.54 23.41 5.52
C PHE A 420 14.67 23.25 3.99
N PRO A 421 15.89 23.49 3.44
CA PRO A 421 16.08 23.61 1.99
C PRO A 421 16.18 22.27 1.24
N ILE A 422 16.40 21.15 1.95
CA ILE A 422 16.59 19.83 1.37
C ILE A 422 15.28 19.04 1.46
N VAL A 423 14.92 18.30 0.42
CA VAL A 423 13.87 17.30 0.49
C VAL A 423 14.45 15.98 0.99
N LEU A 424 13.99 15.53 2.14
CA LEU A 424 14.30 14.21 2.67
C LEU A 424 13.25 13.19 2.22
N SER A 425 13.67 12.14 1.52
CA SER A 425 12.89 10.90 1.37
C SER A 425 13.09 10.06 2.62
N ALA A 426 12.14 10.13 3.54
CA ALA A 426 12.12 9.32 4.75
C ALA A 426 11.57 7.93 4.42
N GLY A 427 12.42 6.92 4.49
CA GLY A 427 12.03 5.52 4.24
C GLY A 427 12.30 5.03 2.82
N GLU A 428 13.50 5.25 2.31
CA GLU A 428 13.97 4.58 1.08
C GLU A 428 14.01 3.06 1.27
N ARG A 429 13.53 2.30 0.28
CA ARG A 429 13.70 0.85 0.29
C ARG A 429 15.12 0.47 -0.10
N ARG A 430 15.79 -0.30 0.74
CA ARG A 430 17.10 -0.93 0.51
C ARG A 430 17.01 -2.42 0.81
N ALA A 431 18.13 -3.14 0.80
CA ALA A 431 18.17 -4.61 0.90
C ALA A 431 17.53 -5.22 2.18
N PHE A 432 17.34 -4.42 3.24
CA PHE A 432 16.82 -4.90 4.54
C PHE A 432 15.61 -4.09 4.99
N THR A 433 14.65 -3.92 4.09
CA THR A 433 13.62 -2.90 4.27
C THR A 433 12.26 -3.40 4.68
N ALA A 434 11.48 -2.49 5.00
CA ALA A 434 10.12 -2.18 5.29
C ALA A 434 9.23 -3.32 5.82
N ASN A 435 9.09 -4.41 5.12
CA ASN A 435 8.20 -5.51 5.51
C ASN A 435 8.94 -6.68 6.12
N ASP A 436 10.26 -6.65 6.10
CA ASP A 436 11.13 -7.73 6.61
C ASP A 436 12.32 -7.11 7.35
N ILE A 437 12.05 -6.66 8.57
CA ILE A 437 13.02 -5.90 9.37
C ILE A 437 13.96 -6.86 10.08
N LEU A 438 15.23 -6.85 9.69
CA LEU A 438 16.29 -7.51 10.42
C LEU A 438 16.73 -6.63 11.61
N ARG A 439 16.24 -6.94 12.81
CA ARG A 439 16.62 -6.22 14.04
C ARG A 439 18.08 -6.41 14.38
N ASN A 440 18.63 -7.62 14.22
CA ASN A 440 20.04 -7.90 14.47
C ASN A 440 20.94 -7.26 13.39
N PRO A 441 21.74 -6.23 13.72
CA PRO A 441 22.60 -5.54 12.75
C PRO A 441 23.70 -6.46 12.19
N ASP A 442 24.11 -7.49 12.91
CA ASP A 442 25.17 -8.40 12.48
C ASP A 442 24.75 -9.27 11.28
N TRP A 443 23.43 -9.39 11.03
CA TRP A 443 22.89 -10.07 9.86
C TRP A 443 22.86 -9.17 8.62
N ARG A 444 23.06 -7.86 8.80
CA ARG A 444 23.11 -6.89 7.70
C ARG A 444 24.54 -6.85 7.16
N LYS A 445 24.78 -7.45 6.00
CA LYS A 445 26.11 -7.53 5.38
C LYS A 445 26.61 -6.21 4.79
N ARG A 446 25.70 -5.29 4.51
CA ARG A 446 25.96 -3.96 3.92
C ARG A 446 25.03 -2.95 4.58
N ASP A 447 25.47 -1.69 4.65
CA ASP A 447 24.67 -0.59 5.19
C ASP A 447 24.07 -0.93 6.57
N THR A 448 24.92 -1.33 7.50
CA THR A 448 24.53 -1.83 8.83
C THR A 448 23.70 -0.84 9.63
N ASP A 449 23.99 0.46 9.47
CA ASP A 449 23.39 1.55 10.23
C ASP A 449 22.42 2.44 9.41
N GLY A 450 22.22 2.16 8.13
CA GLY A 450 21.30 2.92 7.29
C GLY A 450 21.79 4.34 7.03
N ALA A 451 22.74 4.50 6.11
CA ALA A 451 23.34 5.79 5.83
C ALA A 451 22.36 6.79 5.17
N LEU A 452 22.51 8.07 5.51
CA LEU A 452 21.88 9.18 4.81
C LEU A 452 22.58 9.36 3.46
N ARG A 453 21.87 9.13 2.35
CA ARG A 453 22.36 9.41 1.00
C ARG A 453 22.16 10.87 0.65
N VAL A 454 23.22 11.48 0.12
CA VAL A 454 23.21 12.87 -0.39
C VAL A 454 23.96 12.94 -1.73
N SER A 455 23.68 13.96 -2.53
CA SER A 455 24.43 14.20 -3.76
C SER A 455 25.87 14.68 -3.45
N ALA A 456 26.79 14.49 -4.40
CA ALA A 456 28.15 15.05 -4.28
C ALA A 456 28.13 16.59 -4.15
N ALA A 457 27.24 17.25 -4.89
CA ALA A 457 27.09 18.70 -4.84
C ALA A 457 26.60 19.19 -3.45
N ASP A 458 25.61 18.52 -2.86
CA ASP A 458 25.14 18.87 -1.51
C ASP A 458 26.20 18.56 -0.46
N ALA A 459 26.93 17.45 -0.61
CA ALA A 459 28.02 17.09 0.30
C ALA A 459 29.11 18.18 0.33
N GLU A 460 29.53 18.67 -0.85
CA GLU A 460 30.49 19.78 -0.96
C GLU A 460 29.92 21.06 -0.33
N ALA A 461 28.70 21.47 -0.69
CA ALA A 461 28.08 22.69 -0.21
C ALA A 461 27.86 22.73 1.31
N LEU A 462 27.55 21.57 1.91
CA LEU A 462 27.25 21.41 3.35
C LEU A 462 28.47 20.95 4.17
N GLY A 463 29.63 20.74 3.54
CA GLY A 463 30.83 20.26 4.20
C GLY A 463 30.71 18.85 4.77
N LEU A 464 29.90 18.00 4.13
CA LEU A 464 29.72 16.60 4.52
C LEU A 464 30.82 15.72 3.91
N VAL A 465 31.23 14.71 4.64
CA VAL A 465 32.25 13.76 4.22
C VAL A 465 31.63 12.36 4.17
N ASP A 466 31.95 11.61 3.12
CA ASP A 466 31.52 10.21 2.98
C ASP A 466 32.02 9.38 4.18
N GLY A 467 31.13 8.60 4.82
CA GLY A 467 31.40 7.91 6.06
C GLY A 467 31.41 8.80 7.33
N GLY A 468 31.29 10.14 7.18
CA GLY A 468 31.17 11.08 8.30
C GLY A 468 29.77 11.05 8.94
N ARG A 469 29.53 11.98 9.89
CA ARG A 469 28.23 12.11 10.57
C ARG A 469 27.54 13.39 10.11
N ALA A 470 26.21 13.30 9.91
CA ALA A 470 25.36 14.46 9.66
C ALA A 470 24.18 14.47 10.63
N ARG A 471 23.77 15.69 11.04
CA ARG A 471 22.51 15.93 11.75
C ARG A 471 21.46 16.34 10.75
N ILE A 472 20.33 15.64 10.81
CA ILE A 472 19.14 15.91 10.02
C ILE A 472 18.13 16.54 10.95
N THR A 473 17.61 17.70 10.61
CA THR A 473 16.57 18.41 11.38
C THR A 473 15.39 18.68 10.47
N THR A 474 14.20 18.35 10.95
CA THR A 474 12.89 18.64 10.32
C THR A 474 12.01 19.40 11.31
N ALA A 475 10.81 19.80 10.91
CA ALA A 475 9.83 20.38 11.82
C ALA A 475 9.36 19.39 12.91
N ALA A 476 9.45 18.08 12.67
CA ALA A 476 9.01 17.03 13.60
C ALA A 476 10.11 16.60 14.59
N GLY A 477 11.40 16.69 14.21
CA GLY A 477 12.46 16.21 15.07
C GLY A 477 13.86 16.33 14.48
N SER A 478 14.84 15.72 15.16
CA SER A 478 16.23 15.69 14.73
C SER A 478 16.87 14.33 15.00
N ALA A 479 17.73 13.90 14.08
CA ALA A 479 18.49 12.67 14.20
C ALA A 479 19.89 12.80 13.59
N GLU A 480 20.79 11.89 13.94
CA GLU A 480 22.14 11.85 13.36
C GLU A 480 22.37 10.52 12.63
N ALA A 481 22.84 10.61 11.39
CA ALA A 481 23.13 9.47 10.55
C ALA A 481 24.55 9.50 9.97
N THR A 482 25.07 8.35 9.58
CA THR A 482 26.27 8.27 8.75
C THR A 482 25.95 8.77 7.35
N VAL A 483 26.87 9.48 6.71
CA VAL A 483 26.71 10.03 5.36
C VAL A 483 27.19 9.04 4.31
N GLU A 484 26.42 8.86 3.25
CA GLU A 484 26.80 8.17 2.01
C GLU A 484 26.69 9.19 0.86
N VAL A 485 27.82 9.53 0.24
CA VAL A 485 27.83 10.42 -0.94
C VAL A 485 27.58 9.60 -2.19
N SER A 486 26.59 10.01 -3.01
CA SER A 486 26.16 9.25 -4.19
C SER A 486 25.96 10.14 -5.41
N GLU A 487 26.61 9.77 -6.52
CA GLU A 487 26.42 10.42 -7.84
C GLU A 487 25.00 10.16 -8.43
N ALA A 488 24.30 9.14 -7.93
CA ALA A 488 22.94 8.85 -8.36
C ALA A 488 21.91 9.85 -7.80
N MET A 489 22.22 10.54 -6.70
CA MET A 489 21.32 11.49 -6.05
C MET A 489 21.24 12.81 -6.79
N LEU A 490 20.05 13.41 -6.82
CA LEU A 490 19.82 14.76 -7.32
C LEU A 490 20.18 15.78 -6.23
N ALA A 491 20.82 16.90 -6.60
CA ALA A 491 21.08 17.98 -5.66
C ALA A 491 19.77 18.53 -5.05
N GLY A 492 19.80 18.83 -3.75
CA GLY A 492 18.63 19.22 -2.97
C GLY A 492 17.75 18.06 -2.52
N HIS A 493 18.19 16.80 -2.73
CA HIS A 493 17.48 15.59 -2.34
C HIS A 493 18.37 14.67 -1.49
N ALA A 494 17.87 14.24 -0.35
CA ALA A 494 18.51 13.26 0.52
C ALA A 494 17.57 12.09 0.80
N ALA A 495 18.13 10.92 1.16
CA ALA A 495 17.33 9.73 1.44
C ALA A 495 17.83 8.96 2.66
N LEU A 496 16.91 8.59 3.56
CA LEU A 496 17.11 7.66 4.66
C LEU A 496 16.38 6.34 4.38
N PRO A 497 16.97 5.17 4.70
CA PRO A 497 16.32 3.90 4.48
C PRO A 497 15.29 3.58 5.57
N ASN A 498 14.29 2.76 5.22
CA ASN A 498 13.40 2.09 6.15
C ASN A 498 14.11 0.97 6.93
N GLY A 499 13.49 0.53 8.03
CA GLY A 499 13.89 -0.68 8.76
C GLY A 499 15.07 -0.49 9.73
N TYR A 500 15.41 0.76 10.01
CA TYR A 500 16.44 1.15 10.97
C TYR A 500 15.86 1.90 12.16
N GLY A 501 16.64 2.10 13.20
CA GLY A 501 16.17 2.76 14.42
C GLY A 501 15.29 1.89 15.31
N VAL A 502 15.19 0.58 15.02
CA VAL A 502 14.57 -0.42 15.89
C VAL A 502 15.60 -0.96 16.88
N ASP A 503 15.16 -1.27 18.10
CA ASP A 503 16.08 -1.82 19.09
C ASP A 503 16.38 -3.31 18.85
N PHE A 504 17.57 -3.68 19.26
CA PHE A 504 18.05 -5.05 19.29
C PHE A 504 18.70 -5.35 20.65
N ILE A 505 18.28 -6.45 21.27
CA ILE A 505 18.90 -6.95 22.50
C ILE A 505 19.93 -8.00 22.10
N ASP A 506 21.19 -7.76 22.39
CA ASP A 506 22.27 -8.70 22.12
C ASP A 506 22.29 -9.89 23.11
N ALA A 507 23.15 -10.85 22.85
CA ALA A 507 23.26 -12.07 23.68
C ALA A 507 23.64 -11.79 25.15
N ASP A 508 24.28 -10.65 25.39
CA ASP A 508 24.72 -10.23 26.73
C ASP A 508 23.68 -9.34 27.43
N GLY A 509 22.53 -9.13 26.80
CA GLY A 509 21.45 -8.28 27.32
C GLY A 509 21.65 -6.78 27.02
N GLY A 510 22.68 -6.41 26.26
CA GLY A 510 22.94 -5.05 25.83
C GLY A 510 21.92 -4.59 24.80
N ARG A 511 21.38 -3.38 24.97
CA ARG A 511 20.44 -2.76 23.99
C ARG A 511 21.20 -1.91 23.00
N ARG A 512 21.03 -2.20 21.71
CA ARG A 512 21.53 -1.39 20.58
C ARG A 512 20.36 -0.89 19.74
N VAL A 513 20.48 0.33 19.21
CA VAL A 513 19.50 0.94 18.27
C VAL A 513 20.28 1.35 17.03
N PRO A 514 20.48 0.45 16.06
CA PRO A 514 21.27 0.75 14.87
C PRO A 514 20.51 1.65 13.90
N GLY A 515 21.13 2.74 13.47
CA GLY A 515 20.60 3.68 12.49
C GLY A 515 19.49 4.58 13.03
N VAL A 516 18.76 5.19 12.09
CA VAL A 516 17.73 6.18 12.36
C VAL A 516 16.36 5.64 11.99
N ALA A 517 15.36 5.84 12.84
CA ALA A 517 13.95 5.64 12.53
C ALA A 517 13.45 6.84 11.70
N PRO A 518 13.14 6.68 10.40
CA PRO A 518 12.77 7.83 9.57
C PRO A 518 11.51 8.56 10.06
N ASN A 519 10.61 7.85 10.74
CA ASN A 519 9.35 8.40 11.22
C ASN A 519 9.47 9.30 12.46
N GLU A 520 10.63 9.36 13.09
CA GLU A 520 10.97 10.41 14.08
C GLU A 520 11.15 11.79 13.42
N LEU A 521 11.30 11.83 12.08
CA LEU A 521 11.51 13.02 11.29
C LEU A 521 10.31 13.42 10.45
N THR A 522 9.19 12.69 10.53
CA THR A 522 7.97 12.93 9.74
C THR A 522 6.85 13.50 10.61
N SER A 523 5.82 14.09 9.98
CA SER A 523 4.68 14.70 10.67
C SER A 523 3.36 14.05 10.25
N THR A 524 2.40 13.98 11.16
CA THR A 524 1.02 13.57 10.88
C THR A 524 0.24 14.59 10.05
N GLU A 525 0.69 15.83 9.97
CA GLU A 525 0.01 16.90 9.24
C GLU A 525 0.20 16.80 7.73
N TRP A 526 1.34 16.23 7.29
CA TRP A 526 1.69 16.13 5.87
C TRP A 526 1.12 14.85 5.27
N ARG A 527 -0.06 14.99 4.69
CA ARG A 527 -0.81 13.88 4.09
C ARG A 527 -1.64 14.33 2.89
N ASP A 528 -1.96 13.39 2.03
CA ASP A 528 -2.87 13.60 0.90
C ASP A 528 -4.29 13.93 1.41
N ALA A 529 -4.95 14.88 0.76
CA ALA A 529 -6.26 15.37 1.18
C ALA A 529 -7.38 14.34 0.99
N TYR A 530 -7.25 13.45 0.02
CA TYR A 530 -8.26 12.45 -0.34
C TYR A 530 -8.03 11.10 0.32
N ALA A 531 -6.81 10.57 0.20
CA ALA A 531 -6.46 9.25 0.69
C ALA A 531 -5.87 9.28 2.12
N GLY A 532 -5.43 10.45 2.59
CA GLY A 532 -4.72 10.59 3.87
C GLY A 532 -3.32 9.97 3.88
N THR A 533 -2.78 9.61 2.73
CA THR A 533 -1.46 9.00 2.61
C THR A 533 -0.36 9.98 3.07
N PRO A 534 0.53 9.60 3.99
CA PRO A 534 1.57 10.49 4.49
C PRO A 534 2.66 10.77 3.42
N TRP A 535 3.21 11.99 3.44
CA TRP A 535 4.22 12.42 2.47
C TRP A 535 5.65 12.07 2.89
N HIS A 536 5.92 10.79 3.13
CA HIS A 536 7.23 10.31 3.56
C HIS A 536 8.35 10.56 2.53
N LYS A 537 8.01 10.76 1.26
CA LYS A 537 8.98 11.03 0.19
C LYS A 537 9.21 12.52 -0.05
N HIS A 538 8.61 13.39 0.76
CA HIS A 538 8.78 14.83 0.66
C HIS A 538 8.76 15.51 2.02
N VAL A 539 9.80 15.29 2.82
CA VAL A 539 9.96 15.90 4.14
C VAL A 539 10.99 17.03 4.04
N PRO A 540 10.60 18.30 4.25
CA PRO A 540 11.57 19.39 4.30
C PRO A 540 12.56 19.22 5.45
N ALA A 541 13.85 19.33 5.16
CA ALA A 541 14.91 19.07 6.12
C ALA A 541 16.08 20.05 5.99
N ARG A 542 16.80 20.26 7.09
CA ARG A 542 18.14 20.84 7.15
C ARG A 542 19.13 19.75 7.50
N ILE A 543 20.27 19.74 6.81
CA ILE A 543 21.35 18.77 7.01
C ILE A 543 22.62 19.54 7.34
N GLU A 544 23.30 19.15 8.41
CA GLU A 544 24.48 19.81 8.93
C GLU A 544 25.55 18.78 9.28
N ALA A 545 26.80 19.07 8.96
CA ALA A 545 27.93 18.22 9.38
C ALA A 545 28.04 18.19 10.91
N VAL A 546 28.24 17.02 11.49
CA VAL A 546 28.56 16.87 12.92
C VAL A 546 30.06 16.77 13.04
N PRO A 547 30.71 17.67 13.81
CA PRO A 547 32.15 17.58 14.05
C PRO A 547 32.53 16.22 14.67
N ALA A 548 33.70 15.70 14.28
CA ALA A 548 34.24 14.43 14.75
C ALA A 548 34.58 14.44 16.26
#